data_203d398ad9e5fb3f0d66e96a3b69cbe5
#
_entry.id   203d398ad9e5fb3f0d66e96a3b69cbe5
#
_cell.length_a   1.000
_cell.length_b   1.000
_cell.length_c   1.000
_cell.angle_alpha   90.00
_cell.angle_beta   90.00
_cell.angle_gamma   90.00
#
_symmetry.space_group_name_H-M   'P 1'
#
loop_
_entity.id
_entity.type
_entity.pdbx_description
1 polymer ?
#
loop_
_entity_poly.entity_id
_entity_poly.type
_entity_poly.pdbx_seq_one_letter_code
_entity_poly.pdbx_strand_id
1 'polypeptide(L)'
;MSKSIKDKLIFAGLMSLMMPSVMTAWNLWWADRLSFQMFMLAYLAAVLVSFIVVQFVNPLVSIWTIYLQTKISNVKQMNILISVFRSILMGLAMGLFGLYMSQLPFQIPLYLVRFSRNIIISFPVSYFLVRPLAGKIVERFHHNINN
;
A
#
# COMPACT_ATOMS: atom_id res chain seq x y z
N MET A 1 12.92 3.85 19.66
CA MET A 1 12.81 5.28 19.34
C MET A 1 11.40 5.59 18.83
N SER A 2 10.70 6.50 19.49
CA SER A 2 9.38 6.97 19.02
C SER A 2 9.59 7.75 17.71
N LYS A 3 9.12 7.20 16.57
CA LYS A 3 9.18 7.91 15.28
C LYS A 3 8.36 9.19 15.39
N SER A 4 8.97 10.32 15.07
CA SER A 4 8.31 11.63 14.99
C SER A 4 7.06 11.54 14.11
N ILE A 5 6.06 12.38 14.37
CA ILE A 5 4.86 12.50 13.50
C ILE A 5 5.28 12.81 12.06
N LYS A 6 6.33 13.64 11.89
CA LYS A 6 6.92 13.94 10.57
C LYS A 6 7.43 12.67 9.87
N ASP A 7 8.15 11.79 10.56
CA ASP A 7 8.66 10.54 9.97
C ASP A 7 7.53 9.61 9.53
N LYS A 8 6.44 9.56 10.31
CA LYS A 8 5.25 8.78 9.96
C LYS A 8 4.56 9.33 8.71
N LEU A 9 4.46 10.65 8.57
CA LEU A 9 3.88 11.31 7.40
C LEU A 9 4.75 11.12 6.15
N ILE A 10 6.07 11.29 6.26
CA ILE A 10 7.01 11.06 5.15
C ILE A 10 6.94 9.60 4.72
N PHE A 11 6.96 8.67 5.67
CA PHE A 11 6.84 7.23 5.38
C PHE A 11 5.51 6.90 4.68
N ALA A 12 4.39 7.44 5.17
CA ALA A 12 3.08 7.26 4.56
C ALA A 12 3.02 7.85 3.14
N GLY A 13 3.59 9.04 2.94
CA GLY A 13 3.71 9.68 1.63
C GLY A 13 4.51 8.84 0.63
N LEU A 14 5.68 8.34 1.04
CA LEU A 14 6.51 7.44 0.22
C LEU A 14 5.77 6.15 -0.14
N MET A 15 5.09 5.54 0.83
CA MET A 15 4.28 4.35 0.58
C MET A 15 3.16 4.64 -0.42
N SER A 16 2.50 5.80 -0.30
CA SER A 16 1.42 6.23 -1.21
C SER A 16 1.89 6.56 -2.63
N LEU A 17 3.17 6.85 -2.81
CA LEU A 17 3.77 7.06 -4.14
C LEU A 17 4.28 5.76 -4.75
N MET A 18 4.98 4.94 -3.96
CA MET A 18 5.67 3.75 -4.46
C MET A 18 4.71 2.59 -4.73
N MET A 19 3.75 2.33 -3.84
CA MET A 19 2.81 1.21 -4.03
C MET A 19 1.91 1.39 -5.25
N PRO A 20 1.26 2.55 -5.48
CA PRO A 20 0.47 2.76 -6.69
C PRO A 20 1.29 2.66 -7.98
N SER A 21 2.57 3.06 -7.99
CA SER A 21 3.39 2.95 -9.20
C SER A 21 3.55 1.49 -9.64
N VAL A 22 3.87 0.61 -8.70
CA VAL A 22 4.02 -0.84 -8.97
C VAL A 22 2.68 -1.46 -9.35
N MET A 23 1.61 -1.15 -8.60
CA MET A 23 0.29 -1.75 -8.83
C MET A 23 -0.35 -1.26 -10.12
N THR A 24 -0.16 0.01 -10.49
CA THR A 24 -0.66 0.56 -11.76
C THR A 24 0.07 -0.07 -12.93
N ALA A 25 1.41 -0.17 -12.88
CA ALA A 25 2.19 -0.84 -13.92
C ALA A 25 1.76 -2.31 -14.08
N TRP A 26 1.59 -3.02 -12.96
CA TRP A 26 1.14 -4.40 -12.94
C TRP A 26 -0.25 -4.58 -13.58
N ASN A 27 -1.22 -3.75 -13.19
CA ASN A 27 -2.58 -3.84 -13.72
C ASN A 27 -2.67 -3.47 -15.20
N LEU A 28 -1.92 -2.47 -15.66
CA LEU A 28 -1.87 -2.08 -17.07
C LEU A 28 -1.16 -3.13 -17.92
N TRP A 29 -0.11 -3.77 -17.40
CA TRP A 29 0.57 -4.87 -18.08
C TRP A 29 -0.38 -6.06 -18.31
N TRP A 30 -1.15 -6.44 -17.31
CA TRP A 30 -2.15 -7.51 -17.43
C TRP A 30 -3.32 -7.16 -18.35
N ALA A 31 -3.59 -5.87 -18.56
CA ALA A 31 -4.64 -5.40 -19.46
C ALA A 31 -4.15 -5.19 -20.91
N ASP A 32 -2.88 -5.49 -21.20
CA ASP A 32 -2.22 -5.18 -22.48
C ASP A 32 -2.37 -3.69 -22.90
N ARG A 33 -2.46 -2.80 -21.91
CA ARG A 33 -2.64 -1.35 -22.10
C ARG A 33 -1.49 -0.53 -21.52
N LEU A 34 -0.31 -1.14 -21.35
CA LEU A 34 0.84 -0.47 -20.78
C LEU A 34 1.40 0.54 -21.80
N SER A 35 0.95 1.79 -21.71
CA SER A 35 1.53 2.93 -22.41
C SER A 35 1.90 3.99 -21.37
N PHE A 36 2.89 4.83 -21.70
CA PHE A 36 3.34 5.90 -20.79
C PHE A 36 2.20 6.86 -20.41
N GLN A 37 1.37 7.24 -21.37
CA GLN A 37 0.25 8.15 -21.16
C GLN A 37 -0.83 7.54 -20.24
N MET A 38 -1.22 6.30 -20.52
CA MET A 38 -2.20 5.58 -19.69
C MET A 38 -1.65 5.32 -18.29
N PHE A 39 -0.35 5.00 -18.19
CA PHE A 39 0.30 4.82 -16.89
C PHE A 39 0.25 6.12 -16.06
N MET A 40 0.62 7.26 -16.64
CA MET A 40 0.64 8.54 -15.91
C MET A 40 -0.75 8.94 -15.41
N LEU A 41 -1.78 8.81 -16.24
CA LEU A 41 -3.17 9.13 -15.85
C LEU A 41 -3.66 8.21 -14.73
N ALA A 42 -3.50 6.90 -14.90
CA ALA A 42 -3.92 5.92 -13.90
C ALA A 42 -3.10 6.03 -12.61
N TYR A 43 -1.81 6.32 -12.70
CA TYR A 43 -0.92 6.50 -11.56
C TYR A 43 -1.31 7.72 -10.72
N LEU A 44 -1.53 8.88 -11.35
CA LEU A 44 -1.93 10.08 -10.62
C LEU A 44 -3.26 9.87 -9.86
N ALA A 45 -4.25 9.28 -10.52
CA ALA A 45 -5.51 8.93 -9.88
C ALA A 45 -5.31 7.92 -8.73
N ALA A 46 -4.50 6.89 -8.94
CA ALA A 46 -4.20 5.88 -7.93
C ALA A 46 -3.45 6.45 -6.73
N VAL A 47 -2.52 7.39 -6.93
CA VAL A 47 -1.79 8.07 -5.83
C VAL A 47 -2.76 8.87 -4.96
N LEU A 48 -3.63 9.68 -5.56
CA LEU A 48 -4.62 10.47 -4.82
C LEU A 48 -5.55 9.58 -4.00
N VAL A 49 -6.11 8.54 -4.63
CA VAL A 49 -7.01 7.60 -3.95
C VAL A 49 -6.26 6.83 -2.87
N SER A 50 -5.05 6.35 -3.12
CA SER A 50 -4.27 5.60 -2.12
C SER A 50 -3.92 6.47 -0.92
N PHE A 51 -3.63 7.75 -1.11
CA PHE A 51 -3.37 8.68 -0.02
C PHE A 51 -4.59 8.84 0.88
N ILE A 52 -5.78 9.01 0.29
CA ILE A 52 -7.05 9.08 1.04
C ILE A 52 -7.30 7.76 1.77
N VAL A 53 -7.19 6.63 1.08
CA VAL A 53 -7.42 5.28 1.66
C VAL A 53 -6.47 5.01 2.83
N VAL A 54 -5.20 5.40 2.73
CA VAL A 54 -4.21 5.22 3.81
C VAL A 54 -4.65 5.94 5.09
N GLN A 55 -5.29 7.10 4.99
CA GLN A 55 -5.78 7.82 6.17
C GLN A 55 -6.87 7.04 6.91
N PHE A 56 -7.71 6.28 6.21
CA PHE A 56 -8.72 5.40 6.82
C PHE A 56 -8.14 4.06 7.27
N VAL A 57 -7.19 3.52 6.53
CA VAL A 57 -6.56 2.22 6.84
C VAL A 57 -5.65 2.31 8.07
N ASN A 58 -4.91 3.41 8.24
CA ASN A 58 -3.96 3.57 9.35
C ASN A 58 -4.60 3.42 10.74
N PRO A 59 -5.73 4.06 11.07
CA PRO A 59 -6.37 3.85 12.38
C PRO A 59 -6.84 2.40 12.58
N LEU A 60 -7.38 1.75 11.54
CA LEU A 60 -7.78 0.34 11.62
C LEU A 60 -6.57 -0.58 11.89
N VAL A 61 -5.46 -0.32 11.19
CA VAL A 61 -4.20 -1.06 11.42
C VAL A 61 -3.66 -0.78 12.83
N SER A 62 -3.82 0.44 13.36
CA SER A 62 -3.39 0.77 14.73
C SER A 62 -4.19 0.00 15.78
N ILE A 63 -5.51 -0.07 15.63
CA ILE A 63 -6.38 -0.86 16.52
C ILE A 63 -5.99 -2.34 16.47
N TRP A 64 -5.78 -2.88 15.26
CA TRP A 64 -5.34 -4.25 15.07
C TRP A 64 -3.96 -4.52 15.69
N THR A 65 -3.05 -3.56 15.60
CA THR A 65 -1.71 -3.65 16.21
C THR A 65 -1.80 -3.74 17.73
N ILE A 66 -2.62 -2.89 18.36
CA ILE A 66 -2.83 -2.92 19.81
C ILE A 66 -3.39 -4.29 20.24
N TYR A 67 -4.37 -4.81 19.52
CA TYR A 67 -4.93 -6.13 19.77
C TYR A 67 -3.88 -7.24 19.64
N LEU A 68 -3.05 -7.22 18.61
CA LEU A 68 -1.99 -8.22 18.41
C LEU A 68 -0.91 -8.16 19.48
N GLN A 69 -0.57 -6.98 20.00
CA GLN A 69 0.41 -6.82 21.08
C GLN A 69 0.00 -7.54 22.36
N THR A 70 -1.31 -7.70 22.61
CA THR A 70 -1.82 -8.46 23.77
C THR A 70 -1.77 -9.97 23.58
N LYS A 71 -1.62 -10.47 22.34
CA LYS A 71 -1.69 -11.90 22.00
C LYS A 71 -0.39 -12.49 21.54
N ILE A 72 0.51 -11.68 20.97
CA ILE A 72 1.73 -12.17 20.30
C ILE A 72 2.94 -11.41 20.84
N SER A 73 3.83 -12.14 21.48
CA SER A 73 5.11 -11.60 21.99
C SER A 73 6.21 -11.56 20.92
N ASN A 74 6.08 -12.33 19.85
CA ASN A 74 7.10 -12.35 18.78
C ASN A 74 6.90 -11.18 17.79
N VAL A 75 7.81 -10.20 17.87
CA VAL A 75 7.78 -8.97 17.07
C VAL A 75 7.78 -9.25 15.55
N LYS A 76 8.51 -10.29 15.09
CA LYS A 76 8.56 -10.63 13.65
C LYS A 76 7.18 -11.12 13.16
N GLN A 77 6.56 -12.04 13.89
CA GLN A 77 5.22 -12.55 13.56
C GLN A 77 4.19 -11.43 13.58
N MET A 78 4.22 -10.58 14.59
CA MET A 78 3.35 -9.41 14.69
C MET A 78 3.49 -8.49 13.48
N ASN A 79 4.72 -8.16 13.05
CA ASN A 79 4.97 -7.30 11.89
C ASN A 79 4.46 -7.92 10.57
N ILE A 80 4.58 -9.23 10.40
CA ILE A 80 4.04 -9.95 9.25
C ILE A 80 2.50 -9.84 9.23
N LEU A 81 1.85 -10.14 10.36
CA LEU A 81 0.38 -10.08 10.46
C LEU A 81 -0.16 -8.66 10.23
N ILE A 82 0.49 -7.65 10.78
CA ILE A 82 0.15 -6.24 10.52
C ILE A 82 0.28 -5.92 9.02
N SER A 83 1.34 -6.44 8.38
CA SER A 83 1.56 -6.22 6.95
C SER A 83 0.53 -6.89 6.08
N VAL A 84 0.16 -8.14 6.41
CA VAL A 84 -0.90 -8.89 5.72
C VAL A 84 -2.23 -8.15 5.87
N PHE A 85 -2.61 -7.76 7.09
CA PHE A 85 -3.86 -7.05 7.34
C PHE A 85 -3.93 -5.72 6.57
N ARG A 86 -2.84 -4.93 6.60
CA ARG A 86 -2.76 -3.69 5.82
C ARG A 86 -2.89 -3.95 4.32
N SER A 87 -2.23 -4.99 3.80
CA SER A 87 -2.29 -5.35 2.38
C SER A 87 -3.70 -5.77 1.95
N ILE A 88 -4.42 -6.48 2.82
CA ILE A 88 -5.81 -6.86 2.60
C ILE A 88 -6.69 -5.61 2.50
N LEU A 89 -6.63 -4.70 3.48
CA LEU A 89 -7.44 -3.48 3.49
C LEU A 89 -7.14 -2.58 2.28
N MET A 90 -5.86 -2.39 1.97
CA MET A 90 -5.45 -1.60 0.79
C MET A 90 -5.86 -2.29 -0.50
N GLY A 91 -5.73 -3.62 -0.59
CA GLY A 91 -6.14 -4.40 -1.75
C GLY A 91 -7.64 -4.33 -2.01
N LEU A 92 -8.46 -4.40 -0.96
CA LEU A 92 -9.91 -4.24 -1.06
C LEU A 92 -10.28 -2.86 -1.60
N ALA A 93 -9.75 -1.81 -1.01
CA ALA A 93 -10.05 -0.43 -1.41
C ALA A 93 -9.58 -0.12 -2.84
N MET A 94 -8.33 -0.48 -3.17
CA MET A 94 -7.76 -0.24 -4.49
C MET A 94 -8.36 -1.18 -5.56
N GLY A 95 -8.82 -2.37 -5.17
CA GLY A 95 -9.56 -3.27 -6.05
C GLY A 95 -10.90 -2.67 -6.49
N LEU A 96 -11.65 -2.06 -5.57
CA LEU A 96 -12.89 -1.33 -5.88
C LEU A 96 -12.62 -0.14 -6.79
N PHE A 97 -11.58 0.64 -6.48
CA PHE A 97 -11.16 1.76 -7.32
C PHE A 97 -10.78 1.29 -8.75
N GLY A 98 -10.04 0.19 -8.87
CA GLY A 98 -9.66 -0.39 -10.16
C GLY A 98 -10.87 -0.85 -10.98
N LEU A 99 -11.91 -1.40 -10.35
CA LEU A 99 -13.17 -1.75 -11.02
C LEU A 99 -13.90 -0.49 -11.52
N TYR A 100 -14.00 0.53 -10.67
CA TYR A 100 -14.61 1.80 -11.04
C TYR A 100 -13.92 2.43 -12.25
N MET A 101 -12.57 2.50 -12.25
CA MET A 101 -11.78 3.03 -13.37
C MET A 101 -11.88 2.20 -14.64
N SER A 102 -12.10 0.90 -14.53
CA SER A 102 -12.28 0.02 -15.69
C SER A 102 -13.66 0.11 -16.34
N GLN A 103 -14.60 0.83 -15.72
CA GLN A 103 -16.01 0.91 -16.13
C GLN A 103 -16.68 -0.48 -16.31
N LEU A 104 -16.15 -1.48 -15.63
CA LEU A 104 -16.73 -2.83 -15.66
C LEU A 104 -17.84 -2.96 -14.62
N PRO A 105 -18.92 -3.71 -14.93
CA PRO A 105 -19.94 -3.96 -13.95
C PRO A 105 -19.37 -4.69 -12.74
N PHE A 106 -19.84 -4.33 -11.55
CA PHE A 106 -19.42 -4.99 -10.32
C PHE A 106 -19.92 -6.43 -10.31
N GLN A 107 -19.00 -7.36 -10.45
CA GLN A 107 -19.25 -8.79 -10.32
C GLN A 107 -18.31 -9.36 -9.25
N ILE A 108 -18.89 -10.01 -8.24
CA ILE A 108 -18.13 -10.58 -7.11
C ILE A 108 -17.02 -11.54 -7.58
N PRO A 109 -17.24 -12.48 -8.51
CA PRO A 109 -16.18 -13.36 -8.98
C PRO A 109 -15.02 -12.60 -9.63
N LEU A 110 -15.32 -11.63 -10.49
CA LEU A 110 -14.32 -10.81 -11.17
C LEU A 110 -13.49 -9.97 -10.17
N TYR A 111 -14.19 -9.43 -9.17
CA TYR A 111 -13.55 -8.67 -8.09
C TYR A 111 -12.60 -9.56 -7.27
N LEU A 112 -13.04 -10.75 -6.88
CA LEU A 112 -12.23 -11.69 -6.11
C LEU A 112 -10.97 -12.16 -6.86
N VAL A 113 -11.07 -12.43 -8.15
CA VAL A 113 -9.93 -12.81 -8.99
C VAL A 113 -8.91 -11.67 -9.06
N ARG A 114 -9.37 -10.44 -9.30
CA ARG A 114 -8.49 -9.26 -9.33
C ARG A 114 -7.86 -8.97 -7.97
N PHE A 115 -8.64 -9.05 -6.91
CA PHE A 115 -8.19 -8.89 -5.54
C PHE A 115 -7.10 -9.91 -5.16
N SER A 116 -7.34 -11.20 -5.42
CA SER A 116 -6.37 -12.27 -5.13
C SER A 116 -5.06 -12.04 -5.89
N ARG A 117 -5.14 -11.73 -7.18
CA ARG A 117 -3.97 -11.42 -8.00
C ARG A 117 -3.19 -10.22 -7.46
N ASN A 118 -3.89 -9.16 -7.06
CA ASN A 118 -3.26 -7.96 -6.54
C ASN A 118 -2.60 -8.19 -5.17
N ILE A 119 -3.21 -8.98 -4.29
CA ILE A 119 -2.62 -9.33 -2.98
C ILE A 119 -1.35 -10.15 -3.13
N ILE A 120 -1.33 -11.13 -4.03
CA ILE A 120 -0.16 -11.99 -4.27
C ILE A 120 1.08 -11.14 -4.61
N ILE A 121 0.91 -10.04 -5.33
CA ILE A 121 2.00 -9.12 -5.69
C ILE A 121 2.20 -8.02 -4.65
N SER A 122 1.12 -7.41 -4.16
CA SER A 122 1.21 -6.24 -3.26
C SER A 122 1.88 -6.58 -1.93
N PHE A 123 1.63 -7.77 -1.39
CA PHE A 123 2.22 -8.18 -0.12
C PHE A 123 3.75 -8.32 -0.21
N PRO A 124 4.34 -9.13 -1.12
CA PRO A 124 5.79 -9.24 -1.24
C PRO A 124 6.44 -7.90 -1.60
N VAL A 125 5.87 -7.15 -2.53
CA VAL A 125 6.41 -5.83 -2.93
C VAL A 125 6.38 -4.86 -1.76
N SER A 126 5.28 -4.79 -1.03
CA SER A 126 5.17 -3.92 0.15
C SER A 126 6.19 -4.31 1.23
N TYR A 127 6.29 -5.61 1.54
CA TYR A 127 7.09 -6.09 2.65
C TYR A 127 8.59 -6.09 2.34
N PHE A 128 9.01 -6.59 1.18
CA PHE A 128 10.43 -6.78 0.85
C PHE A 128 11.05 -5.59 0.12
N LEU A 129 10.26 -4.80 -0.60
CA LEU A 129 10.78 -3.71 -1.42
C LEU A 129 10.42 -2.33 -0.86
N VAL A 130 9.14 -2.02 -0.77
CA VAL A 130 8.68 -0.65 -0.51
C VAL A 130 8.97 -0.22 0.93
N ARG A 131 8.71 -1.07 1.92
CA ARG A 131 8.97 -0.76 3.34
C ARG A 131 10.45 -0.53 3.65
N PRO A 132 11.38 -1.41 3.26
CA PRO A 132 12.79 -1.16 3.54
C PRO A 132 13.33 0.06 2.79
N LEU A 133 12.87 0.32 1.55
CA LEU A 133 13.25 1.52 0.82
C LEU A 133 12.73 2.80 1.48
N ALA A 134 11.43 2.85 1.80
CA ALA A 134 10.83 3.98 2.49
C ALA A 134 11.49 4.22 3.87
N GLY A 135 11.82 3.16 4.60
CA GLY A 135 12.54 3.24 5.87
C GLY A 135 13.92 3.88 5.72
N LYS A 136 14.72 3.41 4.74
CA LYS A 136 16.05 3.98 4.45
C LYS A 136 15.99 5.44 4.02
N ILE A 137 14.97 5.82 3.25
CA ILE A 137 14.79 7.22 2.83
C ILE A 137 14.49 8.10 4.05
N VAL A 138 13.57 7.68 4.92
CA VAL A 138 13.24 8.41 6.16
C VAL A 138 14.48 8.56 7.05
N GLU A 139 15.28 7.51 7.21
CA GLU A 139 16.52 7.55 7.99
C GLU A 139 17.53 8.54 7.41
N ARG A 140 17.72 8.58 6.09
CA ARG A 140 18.59 9.54 5.41
C ARG A 140 18.12 10.99 5.60
N PHE A 141 16.82 11.24 5.49
CA PHE A 141 16.25 12.57 5.77
C PHE A 141 16.50 13.00 7.21
N HIS A 142 16.40 12.09 8.16
CA HIS A 142 16.65 12.39 9.57
C HIS A 142 18.13 12.73 9.83
N HIS A 143 19.04 12.04 9.16
CA HIS A 143 20.48 12.28 9.29
C HIS A 143 20.90 13.65 8.72
N ASN A 144 20.31 14.05 7.57
CA ASN A 144 20.63 15.31 6.91
C ASN A 144 20.04 16.56 7.62
N ILE A 145 19.04 16.40 8.49
CA ILE A 145 18.44 17.53 9.23
C ILE A 145 19.18 17.77 10.55
N ASN A 146 19.90 16.78 11.06
CA ASN A 146 20.61 16.85 12.34
C ASN A 146 22.11 17.17 12.21
N ASN A 147 22.62 17.35 10.98
CA ASN A 147 23.93 17.88 10.65
C ASN A 147 23.81 19.28 10.05
#